data_eec2ee1900b85cf9f8984050000f408c
#
_entry.id   eec2ee1900b85cf9f8984050000f408c
#
_cell.length_a   1.000
_cell.length_b   1.000
_cell.length_c   1.000
_cell.angle_alpha   90.00
_cell.angle_beta   90.00
_cell.angle_gamma   90.00
#
_symmetry.space_group_name_H-M   'P 1'
#
loop_
_entity.id
_entity.type
_entity.pdbx_description
1 polymer ?
#
loop_
_entity_poly.entity_id
_entity_poly.type
_entity_poly.pdbx_seq_one_letter_code
_entity_poly.pdbx_strand_id
1 'polypeptide(L)'
;MVTPFRKEKGHVYEGGIRVPGLIEWPAKIKQGRISKVNGVTSDMLPTLCAWAGVKLPERPLDGISLAPLLEGKMKTRPQPIGFWSYSARRATRNGAKPYFTAEQQRGTTPLVKLMGDIPTRNFRNYHQPPIEEADYTAGPRVWLDNRHKLVLTGSKPELYDLRTDPAEETNIAEQHPEITNRLSRELRTWQRSVLNSLREKDYPKK
;
A
#
# COMPACT_ATOMS: atom_id res chain seq x y z
N MET A 1 0.93 14.29 -15.89
CA MET A 1 0.37 13.02 -16.43
C MET A 1 1.53 12.10 -16.69
N VAL A 2 1.49 10.86 -16.21
CA VAL A 2 2.59 9.87 -16.37
C VAL A 2 2.20 8.94 -17.53
N THR A 3 2.31 9.47 -18.76
CA THR A 3 2.00 8.70 -19.97
C THR A 3 2.92 7.47 -20.08
N PRO A 4 2.42 6.25 -20.41
CA PRO A 4 1.04 5.97 -20.87
C PRO A 4 0.03 5.62 -19.74
N PHE A 5 0.38 5.72 -18.47
CA PHE A 5 -0.44 5.25 -17.36
C PHE A 5 -1.54 6.23 -16.97
N ARG A 6 -2.64 5.68 -16.48
CA ARG A 6 -3.81 6.45 -16.04
C ARG A 6 -3.50 7.21 -14.75
N LYS A 7 -3.88 8.50 -14.70
CA LYS A 7 -3.74 9.39 -13.54
C LYS A 7 -2.27 9.67 -13.17
N GLU A 8 -2.04 10.12 -11.95
CA GLU A 8 -0.76 10.61 -11.44
C GLU A 8 -0.66 10.43 -9.93
N LYS A 9 0.45 10.84 -9.32
CA LYS A 9 0.69 10.80 -7.88
C LYS A 9 -0.53 11.28 -7.07
N GLY A 10 -0.91 10.50 -6.06
CA GLY A 10 -2.08 10.75 -5.23
C GLY A 10 -3.32 9.95 -5.63
N HIS A 11 -3.26 9.23 -6.74
CA HIS A 11 -4.31 8.33 -7.20
C HIS A 11 -3.89 6.87 -7.06
N VAL A 12 -4.85 5.95 -7.04
CA VAL A 12 -4.62 4.50 -6.91
C VAL A 12 -4.48 3.78 -8.25
N TYR A 13 -4.57 4.49 -9.36
CA TYR A 13 -4.32 3.96 -10.71
C TYR A 13 -2.82 3.82 -10.99
N GLU A 14 -2.45 3.11 -12.05
CA GLU A 14 -1.06 2.80 -12.37
C GLU A 14 -0.15 4.04 -12.40
N GLY A 15 -0.61 5.16 -12.96
CA GLY A 15 0.16 6.41 -12.97
C GLY A 15 0.40 7.02 -11.58
N GLY A 16 -0.35 6.58 -10.57
CA GLY A 16 -0.21 7.07 -9.19
C GLY A 16 0.59 6.15 -8.27
N ILE A 17 0.64 4.84 -8.57
CA ILE A 17 1.26 3.84 -7.68
C ILE A 17 2.46 3.12 -8.30
N ARG A 18 2.56 3.09 -9.64
CA ARG A 18 3.65 2.39 -10.32
C ARG A 18 4.91 3.24 -10.36
N VAL A 19 5.99 2.67 -9.85
CA VAL A 19 7.33 3.26 -9.88
C VAL A 19 8.35 2.19 -10.27
N PRO A 20 9.47 2.53 -10.94
CA PRO A 20 10.55 1.58 -11.18
C PRO A 20 11.20 1.18 -9.86
N GLY A 21 11.53 -0.10 -9.73
CA GLY A 21 12.35 -0.64 -8.66
C GLY A 21 13.69 -1.10 -9.21
N LEU A 22 14.78 -0.69 -8.58
CA LEU A 22 16.13 -1.13 -8.92
C LEU A 22 16.80 -1.68 -7.66
N ILE A 23 17.43 -2.84 -7.81
CA ILE A 23 18.29 -3.44 -6.77
C ILE A 23 19.62 -3.81 -7.40
N GLU A 24 20.69 -3.37 -6.76
CA GLU A 24 22.05 -3.77 -7.07
C GLU A 24 22.68 -4.42 -5.84
N TRP A 25 23.11 -5.68 -5.98
CA TRP A 25 23.84 -6.40 -4.94
C TRP A 25 24.79 -7.44 -5.57
N PRO A 26 25.98 -7.05 -6.05
CA PRO A 26 26.87 -7.91 -6.81
C PRO A 26 27.26 -9.20 -6.09
N ALA A 27 27.33 -9.17 -4.75
CA ALA A 27 27.64 -10.36 -3.96
C ALA A 27 26.59 -11.48 -4.09
N LYS A 28 25.31 -11.14 -4.33
CA LYS A 28 24.18 -12.08 -4.40
C LYS A 28 23.54 -12.14 -5.78
N ILE A 29 23.48 -11.01 -6.50
CA ILE A 29 22.86 -10.88 -7.82
C ILE A 29 23.98 -10.81 -8.86
N LYS A 30 24.33 -11.95 -9.44
CA LYS A 30 25.49 -12.06 -10.35
C LYS A 30 25.23 -11.51 -11.75
N GLN A 31 23.97 -11.44 -12.18
CA GLN A 31 23.60 -11.00 -13.52
C GLN A 31 22.40 -10.05 -13.45
N GLY A 32 22.49 -8.97 -14.20
CA GLY A 32 21.39 -8.04 -14.39
C GLY A 32 20.21 -8.72 -15.10
N ARG A 33 19.00 -8.46 -14.64
CA ARG A 33 17.76 -8.95 -15.25
C ARG A 33 16.60 -8.02 -14.97
N ILE A 34 15.60 -8.09 -15.83
CA ILE A 34 14.33 -7.40 -15.63
C ILE A 34 13.30 -8.44 -15.17
N SER A 35 12.61 -8.16 -14.07
CA SER A 35 11.48 -8.95 -13.59
C SER A 35 10.18 -8.21 -13.83
N LYS A 36 9.13 -8.98 -14.19
CA LYS A 36 7.74 -8.49 -14.29
C LYS A 36 6.90 -8.81 -13.04
N VAL A 37 7.52 -9.41 -12.01
CA VAL A 37 6.84 -9.65 -10.74
C VAL A 37 6.74 -8.34 -9.98
N ASN A 38 5.53 -7.99 -9.57
CA ASN A 38 5.28 -6.77 -8.81
C ASN A 38 5.92 -6.86 -7.42
N GLY A 39 6.64 -5.80 -7.04
CA GLY A 39 7.11 -5.57 -5.69
C GLY A 39 6.48 -4.31 -5.10
N VAL A 40 6.48 -4.21 -3.80
CA VAL A 40 5.99 -3.04 -3.06
C VAL A 40 6.90 -2.76 -1.87
N THR A 41 6.86 -1.55 -1.34
CA THR A 41 7.76 -1.13 -0.25
C THR A 41 7.61 -1.97 1.03
N SER A 42 6.43 -2.53 1.30
CA SER A 42 6.23 -3.46 2.42
C SER A 42 7.02 -4.77 2.29
N ASP A 43 7.50 -5.12 1.09
CA ASP A 43 8.35 -6.30 0.86
C ASP A 43 9.78 -6.10 1.37
N MET A 44 10.20 -4.87 1.63
CA MET A 44 11.55 -4.56 2.05
C MET A 44 11.91 -5.23 3.38
N LEU A 45 11.04 -5.11 4.38
CA LEU A 45 11.28 -5.72 5.70
C LEU A 45 11.46 -7.24 5.62
N PRO A 46 10.52 -8.03 5.07
CA PRO A 46 10.69 -9.47 5.00
C PRO A 46 11.86 -9.89 4.12
N THR A 47 12.20 -9.12 3.10
CA THR A 47 13.38 -9.39 2.24
C THR A 47 14.68 -9.20 3.00
N LEU A 48 14.82 -8.10 3.73
CA LEU A 48 16.00 -7.80 4.53
C LEU A 48 16.16 -8.79 5.68
N CYS A 49 15.06 -9.14 6.36
CA CYS A 49 15.09 -10.17 7.40
C CYS A 49 15.56 -11.53 6.86
N ALA A 50 15.05 -11.94 5.68
CA ALA A 50 15.48 -13.20 5.06
C ALA A 50 16.98 -13.19 4.71
N TRP A 51 17.53 -12.08 4.27
CA TRP A 51 18.96 -11.97 3.96
C TRP A 51 19.86 -11.87 5.20
N ALA A 52 19.36 -11.25 6.26
CA ALA A 52 20.07 -11.12 7.51
C ALA A 52 19.95 -12.38 8.42
N GLY A 53 19.10 -13.34 8.06
CA GLY A 53 18.80 -14.50 8.90
C GLY A 53 18.02 -14.13 10.19
N VAL A 54 17.30 -13.01 10.16
CA VAL A 54 16.52 -12.50 11.31
C VAL A 54 15.06 -12.94 11.18
N LYS A 55 14.46 -13.35 12.30
CA LYS A 55 13.04 -13.71 12.35
C LYS A 55 12.15 -12.51 12.10
N LEU A 56 11.07 -12.73 11.38
CA LEU A 56 10.01 -11.74 11.20
C LEU A 56 9.24 -11.53 12.52
N PRO A 57 8.64 -10.34 12.70
CA PRO A 57 7.69 -10.12 13.79
C PRO A 57 6.52 -11.11 13.72
N GLU A 58 6.06 -11.58 14.88
CA GLU A 58 4.90 -12.49 15.00
C GLU A 58 3.59 -11.72 14.87
N ARG A 59 3.34 -11.17 13.70
CA ARG A 59 2.11 -10.47 13.34
C ARG A 59 1.89 -10.53 11.83
N PRO A 60 0.67 -10.29 11.32
CA PRO A 60 0.41 -10.20 9.89
C PRO A 60 1.29 -9.14 9.23
N LEU A 61 1.89 -9.50 8.10
CA LEU A 61 2.67 -8.59 7.25
C LEU A 61 2.06 -8.57 5.86
N ASP A 62 1.93 -7.38 5.28
CA ASP A 62 1.42 -7.18 3.92
C ASP A 62 2.47 -7.50 2.86
N GLY A 63 3.74 -7.45 3.23
CA GLY A 63 4.87 -7.72 2.35
C GLY A 63 5.31 -9.18 2.38
N ILE A 64 5.99 -9.58 1.31
CA ILE A 64 6.63 -10.88 1.15
C ILE A 64 8.13 -10.72 1.00
N SER A 65 8.92 -11.76 1.26
CA SER A 65 10.33 -11.74 0.90
C SER A 65 10.51 -11.85 -0.61
N LEU A 66 11.22 -10.89 -1.21
CA LEU A 66 11.65 -10.92 -2.60
C LEU A 66 13.00 -11.64 -2.79
N ALA A 67 13.59 -12.21 -1.75
CA ALA A 67 14.83 -12.98 -1.86
C ALA A 67 14.72 -14.09 -2.94
N PRO A 68 13.65 -14.92 -2.99
CA PRO A 68 13.49 -15.90 -4.05
C PRO A 68 13.35 -15.29 -5.46
N LEU A 69 12.78 -14.07 -5.58
CA LEU A 69 12.73 -13.35 -6.85
C LEU A 69 14.14 -12.97 -7.31
N LEU A 70 14.93 -12.42 -6.40
CA LEU A 70 16.30 -11.98 -6.67
C LEU A 70 17.26 -13.14 -6.93
N GLU A 71 16.94 -14.32 -6.45
CA GLU A 71 17.61 -15.59 -6.78
C GLU A 71 17.11 -16.24 -8.08
N GLY A 72 16.10 -15.65 -8.73
CA GLY A 72 15.52 -16.20 -9.97
C GLY A 72 14.53 -17.35 -9.78
N LYS A 73 14.16 -17.64 -8.55
CA LYS A 73 13.27 -18.77 -8.19
C LYS A 73 11.79 -18.41 -8.19
N MET A 74 11.44 -17.13 -8.04
CA MET A 74 10.06 -16.65 -8.03
C MET A 74 9.66 -16.13 -9.42
N LYS A 75 8.61 -16.70 -10.00
CA LYS A 75 8.05 -16.28 -11.31
C LYS A 75 6.73 -15.52 -11.17
N THR A 76 6.02 -15.73 -10.07
CA THR A 76 4.75 -15.08 -9.74
C THR A 76 4.75 -14.72 -8.27
N ARG A 77 4.09 -13.61 -7.91
CA ARG A 77 3.90 -13.20 -6.53
C ARG A 77 2.85 -14.10 -5.86
N PRO A 78 3.14 -14.72 -4.71
CA PRO A 78 2.20 -15.61 -4.02
C PRO A 78 1.06 -14.87 -3.33
N GLN A 79 1.26 -13.58 -3.01
CA GLN A 79 0.30 -12.76 -2.27
C GLN A 79 -0.01 -11.49 -3.05
N PRO A 80 -1.27 -11.13 -3.27
CA PRO A 80 -1.67 -9.87 -3.89
C PRO A 80 -1.20 -8.65 -3.09
N ILE A 81 -1.24 -7.48 -3.71
CA ILE A 81 -0.84 -6.21 -3.12
C ILE A 81 -2.09 -5.35 -2.90
N GLY A 82 -2.28 -4.89 -1.68
CA GLY A 82 -3.31 -3.93 -1.31
C GLY A 82 -2.82 -2.49 -1.28
N PHE A 83 -3.63 -1.57 -1.80
CA PHE A 83 -3.45 -0.13 -1.61
C PHE A 83 -4.75 0.46 -1.11
N TRP A 84 -4.64 1.31 -0.10
CA TRP A 84 -5.79 2.01 0.46
C TRP A 84 -5.44 3.46 0.74
N SER A 85 -6.03 4.37 -0.03
CA SER A 85 -5.89 5.80 0.20
C SER A 85 -6.87 6.26 1.28
N TYR A 86 -6.48 6.04 2.52
CA TYR A 86 -7.24 6.54 3.67
C TYR A 86 -6.98 8.03 3.88
N SER A 87 -8.02 8.83 3.88
CA SER A 87 -7.90 10.29 3.97
C SER A 87 -7.53 10.74 5.38
N ALA A 88 -6.29 11.20 5.58
CA ALA A 88 -5.85 11.84 6.82
C ALA A 88 -6.67 13.10 7.20
N ARG A 89 -7.33 13.73 6.22
CA ARG A 89 -8.24 14.86 6.48
C ARG A 89 -9.43 14.48 7.36
N ARG A 90 -9.83 13.21 7.35
CA ARG A 90 -10.91 12.72 8.20
C ARG A 90 -10.48 12.64 9.67
N ALA A 91 -9.22 12.27 9.93
CA ALA A 91 -8.64 12.23 11.27
C ALA A 91 -8.62 13.61 11.93
N THR A 92 -8.23 14.64 11.16
CA THR A 92 -8.19 16.02 11.69
C THR A 92 -9.58 16.64 11.83
N ARG A 93 -10.55 16.28 11.00
CA ARG A 93 -11.94 16.75 11.11
C ARG A 93 -12.67 16.22 12.35
N ASN A 94 -12.31 15.06 12.84
CA ASN A 94 -12.96 14.38 13.96
C ASN A 94 -12.35 14.74 15.32
N GLY A 95 -11.56 15.84 15.42
CA GLY A 95 -10.98 16.28 16.69
C GLY A 95 -9.95 15.30 17.27
N ALA A 96 -9.25 14.55 16.41
CA ALA A 96 -8.21 13.63 16.86
C ALA A 96 -7.14 14.35 17.70
N LYS A 97 -6.80 13.77 18.85
CA LYS A 97 -5.79 14.34 19.75
C LYS A 97 -4.39 14.14 19.16
N PRO A 98 -3.51 15.12 19.23
CA PRO A 98 -2.13 14.97 18.81
C PRO A 98 -1.37 14.01 19.75
N TYR A 99 -0.39 13.27 19.23
CA TYR A 99 0.55 12.49 20.04
C TYR A 99 1.43 13.38 20.91
N PHE A 100 1.85 14.52 20.34
CA PHE A 100 2.67 15.51 21.04
C PHE A 100 1.92 16.83 21.13
N THR A 101 1.92 17.43 22.30
CA THR A 101 1.34 18.75 22.51
C THR A 101 2.16 19.83 21.77
N ALA A 102 1.57 21.01 21.55
CA ALA A 102 2.27 22.14 20.97
C ALA A 102 3.50 22.54 21.80
N GLU A 103 3.47 22.36 23.11
CA GLU A 103 4.58 22.63 24.02
C GLU A 103 5.71 21.62 23.82
N GLN A 104 5.42 20.33 23.77
CA GLN A 104 6.40 19.28 23.48
C GLN A 104 7.04 19.41 22.10
N GLN A 105 6.34 20.02 21.15
CA GLN A 105 6.87 20.30 19.81
C GLN A 105 7.69 21.59 19.74
N ARG A 106 7.68 22.40 20.79
CA ARG A 106 8.38 23.69 20.81
C ARG A 106 9.87 23.45 20.69
N GLY A 107 10.48 24.00 19.64
CA GLY A 107 11.92 23.88 19.39
C GLY A 107 12.37 22.67 18.59
N THR A 108 11.49 21.68 18.34
CA THR A 108 11.92 20.40 17.76
C THR A 108 12.07 20.36 16.23
N THR A 109 11.52 21.30 15.47
CA THR A 109 11.69 21.30 13.99
C THR A 109 11.49 22.67 13.39
N PRO A 110 12.50 23.57 13.50
CA PRO A 110 12.40 24.92 12.94
C PRO A 110 12.12 24.94 11.44
N LEU A 111 12.73 24.03 10.68
CA LEU A 111 12.59 23.94 9.22
C LEU A 111 11.18 23.59 8.78
N VAL A 112 10.50 22.66 9.45
CA VAL A 112 9.10 22.30 9.13
C VAL A 112 8.14 23.44 9.43
N LYS A 113 8.44 24.27 10.44
CA LYS A 113 7.68 25.48 10.74
C LYS A 113 7.91 26.59 9.71
N LEU A 114 9.12 26.66 9.13
CA LEU A 114 9.48 27.65 8.12
C LEU A 114 8.97 27.31 6.71
N MET A 115 8.58 26.08 6.45
CA MET A 115 7.99 25.70 5.17
C MET A 115 6.54 26.21 4.98
N GLY A 116 6.21 27.30 5.66
CA GLY A 116 4.96 28.02 5.48
C GLY A 116 3.71 27.20 5.79
N ASP A 117 2.59 27.69 5.37
CA ASP A 117 1.24 27.17 5.62
C ASP A 117 0.94 25.76 5.07
N ILE A 118 1.94 24.98 4.71
CA ILE A 118 1.76 23.60 4.31
C ILE A 118 1.38 22.77 5.54
N PRO A 119 0.17 22.24 5.62
CA PRO A 119 -0.31 21.51 6.79
C PRO A 119 0.30 20.10 6.92
N THR A 120 1.51 19.90 6.41
CA THR A 120 2.22 18.62 6.46
C THR A 120 2.60 18.20 7.87
N ARG A 121 2.66 19.17 8.77
CA ARG A 121 3.16 19.01 10.13
C ARG A 121 2.23 18.26 11.08
N ASN A 122 0.94 18.19 10.76
CA ASN A 122 -0.03 17.83 11.77
C ASN A 122 -0.71 16.48 11.55
N PHE A 123 -0.84 16.03 10.29
CA PHE A 123 -1.54 14.77 10.04
C PHE A 123 -0.80 13.53 10.59
N ARG A 124 0.52 13.61 10.72
CA ARG A 124 1.36 12.53 11.29
C ARG A 124 1.43 12.56 12.81
N ASN A 125 1.00 13.65 13.42
CA ASN A 125 1.02 13.82 14.86
C ASN A 125 -0.34 13.54 15.51
N TYR A 126 -1.27 12.94 14.80
CA TYR A 126 -2.58 12.65 15.34
C TYR A 126 -2.81 11.15 15.47
N HIS A 127 -3.43 10.76 16.57
CA HIS A 127 -4.00 9.43 16.68
C HIS A 127 -4.99 9.21 15.53
N GLN A 128 -4.83 8.13 14.84
CA GLN A 128 -5.83 7.74 13.85
C GLN A 128 -7.15 7.49 14.60
N PRO A 129 -8.26 8.11 14.21
CA PRO A 129 -9.53 7.78 14.80
C PRO A 129 -9.82 6.30 14.53
N PRO A 130 -10.50 5.60 15.44
CA PRO A 130 -10.93 4.24 15.19
C PRO A 130 -11.76 4.23 13.92
N ILE A 131 -11.36 3.37 12.98
CA ILE A 131 -12.13 3.15 11.75
C ILE A 131 -13.24 2.18 12.12
N GLU A 132 -14.47 2.61 11.94
CA GLU A 132 -15.64 1.75 12.12
C GLU A 132 -15.77 0.78 10.93
N GLU A 133 -16.48 -0.32 11.12
CA GLU A 133 -16.66 -1.32 10.05
C GLU A 133 -17.35 -0.72 8.82
N ALA A 134 -18.20 0.27 9.01
CA ALA A 134 -18.82 1.05 7.94
C ALA A 134 -17.82 1.81 7.06
N ASP A 135 -16.61 2.07 7.56
CA ASP A 135 -15.57 2.81 6.83
C ASP A 135 -14.78 1.96 5.82
N TYR A 136 -15.05 0.65 5.69
CA TYR A 136 -14.46 -0.20 4.66
C TYR A 136 -14.68 0.31 3.23
N THR A 137 -15.69 1.14 3.03
CA THR A 137 -15.97 1.79 1.76
C THR A 137 -15.32 3.16 1.62
N ALA A 138 -14.66 3.65 2.68
CA ALA A 138 -14.07 4.97 2.69
C ALA A 138 -12.74 5.00 1.92
N GLY A 139 -12.66 5.94 0.98
CA GLY A 139 -11.46 6.21 0.19
C GLY A 139 -11.21 5.20 -0.94
N PRO A 140 -10.38 5.62 -1.91
CA PRO A 140 -9.93 4.75 -2.98
C PRO A 140 -9.08 3.58 -2.47
N ARG A 141 -9.35 2.40 -2.98
CA ARG A 141 -8.65 1.18 -2.61
C ARG A 141 -8.47 0.24 -3.79
N VAL A 142 -7.43 -0.55 -3.73
CA VAL A 142 -7.01 -1.44 -4.81
C VAL A 142 -6.60 -2.79 -4.27
N TRP A 143 -6.88 -3.83 -5.03
CA TRP A 143 -6.33 -5.17 -4.85
C TRP A 143 -5.73 -5.65 -6.15
N LEU A 144 -4.42 -5.87 -6.15
CA LEU A 144 -3.64 -6.21 -7.32
C LEU A 144 -3.06 -7.62 -7.17
N ASP A 145 -3.49 -8.55 -8.00
CA ASP A 145 -2.84 -9.85 -8.17
C ASP A 145 -1.75 -9.80 -9.27
N ASN A 146 -1.30 -10.96 -9.76
CA ASN A 146 -0.25 -11.00 -10.80
C ASN A 146 -0.72 -10.51 -12.18
N ARG A 147 -2.02 -10.30 -12.37
CA ARG A 147 -2.61 -9.98 -13.66
C ARG A 147 -3.69 -8.92 -13.57
N HIS A 148 -4.61 -9.10 -12.60
CA HIS A 148 -5.80 -8.28 -12.50
C HIS A 148 -5.67 -7.26 -11.39
N LYS A 149 -6.20 -6.08 -11.65
CA LYS A 149 -6.29 -5.01 -10.67
C LYS A 149 -7.73 -4.60 -10.48
N LEU A 150 -8.24 -4.85 -9.28
CA LEU A 150 -9.52 -4.34 -8.81
C LEU A 150 -9.31 -2.95 -8.23
N VAL A 151 -10.10 -1.97 -8.69
CA VAL A 151 -10.10 -0.59 -8.18
C VAL A 151 -11.48 -0.24 -7.67
N LEU A 152 -11.56 0.28 -6.46
CA LEU A 152 -12.78 0.76 -5.83
C LEU A 152 -12.58 2.22 -5.43
N THR A 153 -13.02 3.15 -6.29
CA THR A 153 -12.99 4.59 -6.03
C THR A 153 -14.37 5.15 -5.73
N GLY A 154 -15.41 4.44 -6.13
CA GLY A 154 -16.82 4.77 -5.96
C GLY A 154 -17.65 3.55 -5.58
N SER A 155 -18.93 3.57 -5.93
CA SER A 155 -19.88 2.49 -5.66
C SER A 155 -19.71 1.28 -6.58
N LYS A 156 -19.24 1.52 -7.80
CA LYS A 156 -19.04 0.45 -8.80
C LYS A 156 -17.58 0.01 -8.83
N PRO A 157 -17.30 -1.30 -8.91
CA PRO A 157 -15.95 -1.81 -9.08
C PRO A 157 -15.45 -1.55 -10.51
N GLU A 158 -14.14 -1.34 -10.61
CA GLU A 158 -13.41 -1.34 -11.86
C GLU A 158 -12.40 -2.49 -11.82
N LEU A 159 -12.34 -3.29 -12.88
CA LEU A 159 -11.39 -4.41 -13.02
C LEU A 159 -10.60 -4.23 -14.30
N TYR A 160 -9.28 -4.36 -14.19
CA TYR A 160 -8.34 -4.20 -15.32
C TYR A 160 -7.43 -5.42 -15.44
N ASP A 161 -7.15 -5.86 -16.67
CA ASP A 161 -6.12 -6.85 -16.98
C ASP A 161 -4.81 -6.12 -17.34
N LEU A 162 -3.94 -5.93 -16.38
CA LEU A 162 -2.70 -5.15 -16.57
C LEU A 162 -1.68 -5.79 -17.54
N ARG A 163 -1.91 -7.03 -17.99
CA ARG A 163 -1.05 -7.64 -19.02
C ARG A 163 -1.37 -7.11 -20.41
N THR A 164 -2.63 -6.85 -20.68
CA THR A 164 -3.13 -6.39 -21.99
C THR A 164 -3.51 -4.92 -21.98
N ASP A 165 -3.86 -4.38 -20.82
CA ASP A 165 -4.31 -3.01 -20.61
C ASP A 165 -3.58 -2.35 -19.42
N PRO A 166 -2.27 -2.07 -19.54
CA PRO A 166 -1.51 -1.41 -18.48
C PRO A 166 -1.88 0.06 -18.27
N ALA A 167 -2.63 0.66 -19.19
CA ALA A 167 -3.13 2.03 -19.12
C ALA A 167 -4.48 2.14 -18.38
N GLU A 168 -5.12 1.00 -18.04
CA GLU A 168 -6.41 0.96 -17.34
C GLU A 168 -7.52 1.69 -18.10
N GLU A 169 -7.60 1.46 -19.42
CA GLU A 169 -8.57 2.09 -20.31
C GLU A 169 -9.90 1.35 -20.35
N THR A 170 -9.86 0.01 -20.23
CA THR A 170 -11.04 -0.85 -20.42
C THR A 170 -11.44 -1.55 -19.12
N ASN A 171 -12.52 -1.08 -18.51
CA ASN A 171 -13.10 -1.76 -17.34
C ASN A 171 -13.83 -3.06 -17.77
N ILE A 172 -13.31 -4.20 -17.30
CA ILE A 172 -13.84 -5.53 -17.58
C ILE A 172 -14.63 -6.14 -16.41
N ALA A 173 -15.00 -5.36 -15.41
CA ALA A 173 -15.65 -5.87 -14.20
C ALA A 173 -16.99 -6.59 -14.45
N GLU A 174 -17.79 -6.08 -15.38
CA GLU A 174 -19.08 -6.68 -15.74
C GLU A 174 -18.93 -7.95 -16.60
N GLN A 175 -17.83 -8.07 -17.34
CA GLN A 175 -17.49 -9.21 -18.17
C GLN A 175 -16.89 -10.38 -17.36
N HIS A 176 -16.30 -10.08 -16.19
CA HIS A 176 -15.64 -11.04 -15.32
C HIS A 176 -16.11 -10.91 -13.85
N PRO A 177 -17.41 -11.16 -13.59
CA PRO A 177 -17.99 -11.00 -12.26
C PRO A 177 -17.37 -11.95 -11.22
N GLU A 178 -16.94 -13.15 -11.62
CA GLU A 178 -16.28 -14.12 -10.74
C GLU A 178 -14.94 -13.59 -10.20
N ILE A 179 -14.11 -12.97 -11.07
CA ILE A 179 -12.83 -12.37 -10.69
C ILE A 179 -13.09 -11.14 -9.81
N THR A 180 -14.01 -10.27 -10.22
CA THR A 180 -14.39 -9.07 -9.49
C THR A 180 -14.86 -9.40 -8.06
N ASN A 181 -15.71 -10.42 -7.91
CA ASN A 181 -16.21 -10.87 -6.62
C ASN A 181 -15.10 -11.50 -5.75
N ARG A 182 -14.22 -12.31 -6.34
CA ARG A 182 -13.09 -12.92 -5.64
C ARG A 182 -12.17 -11.84 -5.09
N LEU A 183 -11.68 -10.94 -5.94
CA LEU A 183 -10.76 -9.87 -5.53
C LEU A 183 -11.41 -8.90 -4.53
N SER A 184 -12.72 -8.65 -4.64
CA SER A 184 -13.46 -7.83 -3.67
C SER A 184 -13.51 -8.48 -2.28
N ARG A 185 -13.68 -9.79 -2.18
CA ARG A 185 -13.64 -10.51 -0.90
C ARG A 185 -12.24 -10.49 -0.28
N GLU A 186 -11.22 -10.75 -1.11
CA GLU A 186 -9.82 -10.71 -0.67
C GLU A 186 -9.43 -9.32 -0.16
N LEU A 187 -9.79 -8.27 -0.89
CA LEU A 187 -9.58 -6.87 -0.48
C LEU A 187 -10.23 -6.56 0.88
N ARG A 188 -11.48 -6.98 1.08
CA ARG A 188 -12.16 -6.78 2.39
C ARG A 188 -11.46 -7.52 3.52
N THR A 189 -10.98 -8.74 3.26
CA THR A 189 -10.23 -9.52 4.26
C THR A 189 -8.94 -8.79 4.64
N TRP A 190 -8.21 -8.28 3.66
CA TRP A 190 -7.02 -7.47 3.89
C TRP A 190 -7.33 -6.18 4.66
N GLN A 191 -8.39 -5.45 4.28
CA GLN A 191 -8.80 -4.25 4.99
C GLN A 191 -9.12 -4.53 6.47
N ARG A 192 -9.74 -5.66 6.79
CA ARG A 192 -9.95 -6.09 8.20
C ARG A 192 -8.63 -6.31 8.93
N SER A 193 -7.65 -6.93 8.28
CA SER A 193 -6.31 -7.09 8.85
C SER A 193 -5.68 -5.74 9.15
N VAL A 194 -5.72 -4.80 8.20
CA VAL A 194 -5.22 -3.43 8.39
C VAL A 194 -5.92 -2.72 9.56
N LEU A 195 -7.24 -2.87 9.69
CA LEU A 195 -7.99 -2.29 10.81
C LEU A 195 -7.64 -2.91 12.16
N ASN A 196 -7.36 -4.21 12.18
CA ASN A 196 -6.91 -4.87 13.39
C ASN A 196 -5.54 -4.34 13.83
N SER A 197 -4.63 -4.12 12.89
CA SER A 197 -3.34 -3.47 13.14
C SER A 197 -3.49 -2.04 13.67
N LEU A 198 -4.37 -1.25 13.06
CA LEU A 198 -4.66 0.11 13.53
C LEU A 198 -5.26 0.15 14.94
N ARG A 199 -5.94 -0.91 15.35
CA ARG A 199 -6.50 -1.10 16.69
C ARG A 199 -5.58 -1.85 17.64
N GLU A 200 -4.33 -2.07 17.24
CA GLU A 200 -3.30 -2.79 18.02
C GLU A 200 -3.69 -4.23 18.42
N LYS A 201 -4.66 -4.84 17.73
CA LYS A 201 -5.17 -6.18 18.07
C LYS A 201 -4.19 -7.30 17.71
N ASP A 202 -3.29 -7.07 16.78
CA ASP A 202 -2.26 -7.98 16.28
C ASP A 202 -0.87 -7.68 16.84
N TYR A 203 -0.77 -6.75 17.80
CA TYR A 203 0.46 -6.51 18.53
C TYR A 203 0.51 -7.37 19.79
N PRO A 204 1.70 -7.92 20.15
CA PRO A 204 1.84 -8.64 21.40
C PRO A 204 1.48 -7.72 22.57
N LYS A 205 0.62 -8.18 23.44
CA LYS A 205 0.32 -7.45 24.69
C LYS A 205 1.60 -7.38 25.52
N LYS A 206 1.98 -6.17 25.89
CA LYS A 206 3.08 -5.92 26.80
C LYS A 206 2.77 -6.45 28.19
#